data_3b19d1a471f06b811be7728b712b437c
#
_entry.id   3b19d1a471f06b811be7728b712b437c
#
_cell.length_a   1.000
_cell.length_b   1.000
_cell.length_c   1.000
_cell.angle_alpha   90.00
_cell.angle_beta   90.00
_cell.angle_gamma   90.00
#
_symmetry.space_group_name_H-M   'P 1'
#
loop_
_entity.id
_entity.type
_entity.pdbx_description
1 polymer ?
#
loop_
_entity_poly.entity_id
_entity_poly.type
_entity_poly.pdbx_seq_one_letter_code
_entity_poly.pdbx_strand_id
1 'polypeptide(L)'
;NNFDYTYRLPKIAWKTGTSFGRRDAWSIGYNKKYTVGVWVGNFSGEGVPELSGAEIATPLLFQIFNTIDYNTSGEWFRQPKDVVSRQVCAESGDLPSEYCTNKILDYSIKGISHTRKCTHIKKFYINYSESMSYCTQCLPIGGYKEKLYSNFAPELISFYEQKHILYEKIPAHNPTCTRVFKATDNAPIITNPNNGSE
;
A
#
# COMPACT_ATOMS: atom_id res chain seq x y z
N ASN A 1 24.54 -11.14 -6.97
CA ASN A 1 24.24 -10.16 -8.03
C ASN A 1 25.56 -9.76 -8.70
N ASN A 2 26.04 -10.59 -9.61
CA ASN A 2 27.18 -10.27 -10.44
C ASN A 2 26.74 -9.45 -11.64
N PHE A 3 26.30 -8.21 -11.42
CA PHE A 3 26.36 -7.22 -12.47
C PHE A 3 27.84 -6.85 -12.60
N ASP A 4 28.43 -7.26 -13.70
CA ASP A 4 29.79 -6.89 -14.04
C ASP A 4 29.85 -5.36 -14.12
N TYR A 5 30.57 -4.71 -13.22
CA TYR A 5 30.68 -3.25 -13.08
C TYR A 5 31.30 -2.54 -14.31
N THR A 6 31.67 -3.30 -15.32
CA THR A 6 32.20 -2.76 -16.58
C THR A 6 31.14 -2.12 -17.47
N TYR A 7 29.84 -2.36 -17.23
CA TYR A 7 28.78 -1.74 -18.00
C TYR A 7 28.16 -0.58 -17.23
N ARG A 8 28.27 0.61 -17.80
CA ARG A 8 27.55 1.78 -17.29
C ARG A 8 26.05 1.50 -17.36
N LEU A 9 25.37 1.61 -16.24
CA LEU A 9 23.90 1.47 -16.20
C LEU A 9 23.26 2.58 -17.05
N PRO A 10 22.42 2.25 -18.04
CA PRO A 10 21.73 3.25 -18.84
C PRO A 10 20.74 4.03 -17.99
N LYS A 11 20.56 5.32 -18.27
CA LYS A 11 19.55 6.14 -17.59
C LYS A 11 18.17 5.90 -18.21
N ILE A 12 17.49 4.90 -17.71
CA ILE A 12 16.15 4.49 -18.17
C ILE A 12 15.21 4.26 -16.98
N ALA A 13 13.92 4.41 -17.21
CA ALA A 13 12.90 3.80 -16.34
C ALA A 13 12.64 2.39 -16.86
N TRP A 14 12.55 1.41 -15.98
CA TRP A 14 12.34 0.03 -16.38
C TRP A 14 11.58 -0.79 -15.34
N LYS A 15 10.93 -1.86 -15.80
CA LYS A 15 10.20 -2.79 -14.96
C LYS A 15 10.32 -4.20 -15.51
N THR A 16 10.47 -5.16 -14.59
CA THR A 16 10.48 -6.59 -14.91
C THR A 16 9.12 -7.21 -14.69
N GLY A 17 8.88 -8.31 -15.39
CA GLY A 17 7.78 -9.23 -15.17
C GLY A 17 8.27 -10.67 -15.32
N THR A 18 7.79 -11.55 -14.43
CA THR A 18 7.98 -13.00 -14.56
C THR A 18 6.61 -13.63 -14.38
N SER A 19 6.16 -14.40 -15.37
CA SER A 19 4.86 -15.06 -15.31
C SER A 19 4.82 -16.18 -14.28
N PHE A 20 3.59 -16.52 -13.83
CA PHE A 20 3.40 -17.69 -13.00
C PHE A 20 3.92 -18.97 -13.70
N GLY A 21 4.66 -19.78 -12.95
CA GLY A 21 5.32 -20.97 -13.50
C GLY A 21 6.56 -20.67 -14.34
N ARG A 22 7.08 -19.41 -14.30
CA ARG A 22 8.32 -19.00 -14.98
C ARG A 22 8.35 -19.34 -16.47
N ARG A 23 7.25 -19.04 -17.17
CA ARG A 23 7.09 -19.27 -18.60
C ARG A 23 7.61 -18.12 -19.43
N ASP A 24 7.48 -16.90 -18.87
CA ASP A 24 7.84 -15.64 -19.54
C ASP A 24 8.67 -14.78 -18.61
N ALA A 25 9.77 -14.29 -19.11
CA ALA A 25 10.59 -13.27 -18.46
C ALA A 25 10.57 -12.01 -19.32
N TRP A 26 10.00 -10.94 -18.76
CA TRP A 26 9.91 -9.64 -19.40
C TRP A 26 10.80 -8.61 -18.71
N SER A 27 11.38 -7.72 -19.50
CA SER A 27 11.93 -6.47 -19.02
C SER A 27 11.63 -5.38 -20.05
N ILE A 28 10.91 -4.34 -19.63
CA ILE A 28 10.53 -3.22 -20.48
C ILE A 28 11.16 -1.97 -19.88
N GLY A 29 11.85 -1.20 -20.72
CA GLY A 29 12.49 0.04 -20.34
C GLY A 29 12.27 1.15 -21.35
N TYR A 30 12.35 2.38 -20.87
CA TYR A 30 12.21 3.55 -21.73
C TYR A 30 13.02 4.74 -21.23
N ASN A 31 13.34 5.60 -22.16
CA ASN A 31 13.83 6.95 -21.93
C ASN A 31 13.07 7.93 -22.86
N LYS A 32 13.54 9.15 -23.02
CA LYS A 32 12.87 10.13 -23.89
C LYS A 32 12.88 9.77 -25.38
N LYS A 33 13.78 8.89 -25.82
CA LYS A 33 14.00 8.57 -27.24
C LYS A 33 13.46 7.20 -27.62
N TYR A 34 13.62 6.23 -26.73
CA TYR A 34 13.39 4.81 -27.04
C TYR A 34 12.51 4.16 -25.97
N THR A 35 11.71 3.22 -26.43
CA THR A 35 11.06 2.21 -25.60
C THR A 35 11.48 0.85 -26.13
N VAL A 36 12.02 0.00 -25.25
CA VAL A 36 12.50 -1.33 -25.59
C VAL A 36 11.82 -2.34 -24.68
N GLY A 37 11.29 -3.40 -25.25
CA GLY A 37 10.78 -4.56 -24.55
C GLY A 37 11.63 -5.78 -24.88
N VAL A 38 12.05 -6.52 -23.86
CA VAL A 38 12.76 -7.80 -23.98
C VAL A 38 11.89 -8.89 -23.40
N TRP A 39 11.65 -9.90 -24.20
CA TRP A 39 11.00 -11.14 -23.77
C TRP A 39 11.94 -12.30 -23.96
N VAL A 40 11.99 -13.16 -22.94
CA VAL A 40 12.71 -14.44 -22.99
C VAL A 40 11.77 -15.50 -22.45
N GLY A 41 11.66 -16.60 -23.17
CA GLY A 41 10.77 -17.71 -22.80
C GLY A 41 10.82 -18.84 -23.81
N ASN A 42 10.11 -19.91 -23.54
CA ASN A 42 9.95 -21.00 -24.48
C ASN A 42 8.75 -20.75 -25.39
N PHE A 43 8.93 -21.02 -26.67
CA PHE A 43 7.84 -20.93 -27.64
C PHE A 43 6.71 -21.93 -27.35
N SER A 44 7.04 -23.06 -26.71
CA SER A 44 6.07 -24.05 -26.24
C SER A 44 5.27 -23.61 -25.01
N GLY A 45 5.65 -22.53 -24.35
CA GLY A 45 5.08 -22.11 -23.08
C GLY A 45 5.50 -22.96 -21.87
N GLU A 46 6.52 -23.80 -22.03
CA GLU A 46 7.09 -24.59 -20.93
C GLU A 46 7.87 -23.67 -19.97
N GLY A 47 7.65 -23.85 -18.66
CA GLY A 47 8.34 -23.06 -17.63
C GLY A 47 9.78 -23.55 -17.41
N VAL A 48 10.68 -22.60 -17.13
CA VAL A 48 12.09 -22.88 -16.81
C VAL A 48 12.39 -22.32 -15.41
N PRO A 49 12.86 -23.13 -14.47
CA PRO A 49 13.08 -22.70 -13.08
C PRO A 49 13.99 -21.47 -12.93
N GLU A 50 14.98 -21.32 -13.81
CA GLU A 50 15.95 -20.22 -13.80
C GLU A 50 15.42 -18.95 -14.49
N LEU A 51 14.27 -19.03 -15.19
CA LEU A 51 13.75 -17.91 -15.96
C LEU A 51 13.26 -16.77 -15.05
N SER A 52 13.89 -15.63 -15.17
CA SER A 52 13.61 -14.43 -14.39
C SER A 52 13.73 -13.16 -15.24
N GLY A 53 12.72 -12.30 -15.15
CA GLY A 53 12.76 -11.00 -15.80
C GLY A 53 13.96 -10.15 -15.37
N ALA A 54 14.32 -10.22 -14.08
CA ALA A 54 15.42 -9.46 -13.51
C ALA A 54 16.81 -9.99 -13.94
N GLU A 55 16.96 -11.31 -13.95
CA GLU A 55 18.28 -11.95 -14.12
C GLU A 55 18.60 -12.25 -15.59
N ILE A 56 17.58 -12.48 -16.42
CA ILE A 56 17.77 -12.88 -17.83
C ILE A 56 17.39 -11.73 -18.78
N ALA A 57 16.17 -11.17 -18.66
CA ALA A 57 15.70 -10.17 -19.62
C ALA A 57 16.31 -8.79 -19.38
N THR A 58 16.58 -8.40 -18.12
CA THR A 58 17.11 -7.07 -17.79
C THR A 58 18.55 -6.84 -18.30
N PRO A 59 19.49 -7.78 -18.17
CA PRO A 59 20.82 -7.59 -18.77
C PRO A 59 20.78 -7.34 -20.27
N LEU A 60 19.91 -8.05 -21.00
CA LEU A 60 19.71 -7.84 -22.44
C LEU A 60 19.12 -6.45 -22.73
N LEU A 61 18.12 -6.03 -21.93
CA LEU A 61 17.57 -4.66 -22.04
C LEU A 61 18.65 -3.60 -21.87
N PHE A 62 19.53 -3.73 -20.88
CA PHE A 62 20.59 -2.77 -20.63
C PHE A 62 21.64 -2.78 -21.74
N GLN A 63 21.99 -3.95 -22.28
CA GLN A 63 22.89 -4.06 -23.43
C GLN A 63 22.32 -3.34 -24.67
N ILE A 64 21.03 -3.52 -24.95
CA ILE A 64 20.38 -2.84 -26.06
C ILE A 64 20.46 -1.32 -25.86
N PHE A 65 20.07 -0.80 -24.69
CA PHE A 65 20.15 0.63 -24.42
C PHE A 65 21.58 1.16 -24.48
N ASN A 66 22.56 0.44 -23.98
CA ASN A 66 23.98 0.80 -24.09
C ASN A 66 24.48 0.82 -25.55
N THR A 67 23.84 0.05 -26.42
CA THR A 67 24.19 0.04 -27.86
C THR A 67 23.56 1.20 -28.62
N ILE A 68 22.26 1.45 -28.40
CA ILE A 68 21.49 2.43 -29.18
C ILE A 68 21.57 3.85 -28.63
N ASP A 69 21.86 4.00 -27.34
CA ASP A 69 21.87 5.30 -26.64
C ASP A 69 23.08 5.47 -25.73
N TYR A 70 24.23 4.94 -26.19
CA TYR A 70 25.52 5.07 -25.50
C TYR A 70 25.92 6.52 -25.38
N ASN A 71 26.28 6.97 -24.19
CA ASN A 71 26.79 8.34 -23.93
C ASN A 71 25.77 9.49 -24.08
N THR A 72 24.49 9.24 -24.15
CA THR A 72 23.54 10.34 -24.01
C THR A 72 23.59 10.85 -22.58
N SER A 73 24.08 12.09 -22.42
CA SER A 73 23.92 12.91 -21.21
C SER A 73 22.42 13.21 -21.07
N GLY A 74 21.66 12.13 -20.74
CA GLY A 74 20.24 12.05 -20.99
C GLY A 74 19.49 13.14 -20.26
N GLU A 75 18.95 14.05 -21.02
CA GLU A 75 17.80 14.82 -20.53
C GLU A 75 16.75 13.83 -20.03
N TRP A 76 16.44 13.91 -18.75
CA TRP A 76 15.38 13.11 -18.17
C TRP A 76 14.02 13.82 -18.33
N PHE A 77 12.95 13.10 -18.09
CA PHE A 77 11.62 13.70 -18.03
C PHE A 77 11.59 14.80 -16.98
N ARG A 78 10.96 15.92 -17.29
CA ARG A 78 10.72 16.98 -16.32
C ARG A 78 9.46 16.66 -15.54
N GLN A 79 9.48 16.90 -14.24
CA GLN A 79 8.28 16.78 -13.43
C GLN A 79 7.20 17.74 -13.95
N PRO A 80 5.97 17.26 -14.19
CA PRO A 80 4.85 18.14 -14.57
C PRO A 80 4.64 19.23 -13.51
N LYS A 81 4.25 20.43 -13.93
CA LYS A 81 4.05 21.57 -13.02
C LYS A 81 2.94 21.35 -11.98
N ASP A 82 1.95 20.52 -12.34
CA ASP A 82 0.81 20.22 -11.49
C ASP A 82 1.09 19.12 -10.47
N VAL A 83 2.26 18.47 -10.55
CA VAL A 83 2.71 17.47 -9.59
C VAL A 83 3.54 18.14 -8.52
N VAL A 84 3.02 18.14 -7.29
CA VAL A 84 3.69 18.68 -6.12
C VAL A 84 3.96 17.59 -5.08
N SER A 85 4.99 17.78 -4.27
CA SER A 85 5.26 16.88 -3.15
C SER A 85 4.41 17.27 -1.94
N ARG A 86 3.88 16.28 -1.24
CA ARG A 86 3.17 16.42 0.03
C ARG A 86 3.61 15.36 1.02
N GLN A 87 3.43 15.62 2.30
CA GLN A 87 3.58 14.59 3.32
C GLN A 87 2.33 13.72 3.38
N VAL A 88 2.55 12.41 3.46
CA VAL A 88 1.51 11.42 3.71
C VAL A 88 1.93 10.49 4.86
N CYS A 89 0.96 9.86 5.48
CA CYS A 89 1.23 8.81 6.46
C CYS A 89 1.86 7.60 5.77
N ALA A 90 2.98 7.11 6.28
CA ALA A 90 3.68 5.96 5.71
C ALA A 90 2.84 4.67 5.73
N GLU A 91 1.92 4.55 6.70
CA GLU A 91 1.09 3.37 6.89
C GLU A 91 -0.13 3.32 5.95
N SER A 92 -0.77 4.47 5.71
CA SER A 92 -2.03 4.52 4.96
C SER A 92 -1.96 5.23 3.61
N GLY A 93 -0.91 6.04 3.35
CA GLY A 93 -0.84 6.92 2.20
C GLY A 93 -1.76 8.15 2.26
N ASP A 94 -2.58 8.29 3.30
CA ASP A 94 -3.48 9.42 3.51
C ASP A 94 -2.73 10.64 4.07
N LEU A 95 -3.36 11.82 4.07
CA LEU A 95 -2.83 13.00 4.75
C LEU A 95 -2.62 12.69 6.25
N PRO A 96 -1.48 13.08 6.84
CA PRO A 96 -1.19 12.70 8.21
C PRO A 96 -2.21 13.28 9.19
N SER A 97 -2.61 12.48 10.16
CA SER A 97 -3.28 12.96 11.38
C SER A 97 -2.24 13.38 12.43
N GLU A 98 -2.70 13.94 13.52
CA GLU A 98 -1.87 14.28 14.69
C GLU A 98 -1.20 13.05 15.33
N TYR A 99 -1.77 11.85 15.10
CA TYR A 99 -1.29 10.59 15.66
C TYR A 99 -0.29 9.85 14.74
N CYS A 100 -0.06 10.35 13.53
CA CYS A 100 0.89 9.72 12.60
C CYS A 100 2.32 10.06 12.99
N THR A 101 3.06 9.07 13.47
CA THR A 101 4.47 9.20 13.85
C THR A 101 5.40 9.10 12.64
N ASN A 102 5.05 8.27 11.66
CA ASN A 102 5.85 8.04 10.47
C ASN A 102 5.20 8.70 9.24
N LYS A 103 5.94 9.61 8.60
CA LYS A 103 5.48 10.39 7.45
C LYS A 103 6.51 10.32 6.35
N ILE A 104 6.06 10.18 5.12
CA ILE A 104 6.89 10.15 3.93
C ILE A 104 6.44 11.23 2.94
N LEU A 105 7.35 11.61 2.05
CA LEU A 105 7.01 12.47 0.92
C LEU A 105 6.44 11.61 -0.21
N ASP A 106 5.33 12.06 -0.76
CA ASP A 106 4.65 11.47 -1.90
C ASP A 106 4.23 12.55 -2.90
N TYR A 107 3.99 12.17 -4.13
CA TYR A 107 3.52 13.06 -5.16
C TYR A 107 2.00 13.22 -5.13
N SER A 108 1.51 14.42 -5.42
CA SER A 108 0.09 14.69 -5.54
C SER A 108 -0.21 15.65 -6.67
N ILE A 109 -1.41 15.51 -7.23
CA ILE A 109 -1.96 16.42 -8.23
C ILE A 109 -3.15 17.12 -7.60
N LYS A 110 -3.11 18.46 -7.60
CA LYS A 110 -4.18 19.27 -7.01
C LYS A 110 -5.53 18.98 -7.68
N GLY A 111 -6.55 18.71 -6.85
CA GLY A 111 -7.90 18.41 -7.33
C GLY A 111 -8.14 16.98 -7.81
N ILE A 112 -7.07 16.15 -7.92
CA ILE A 112 -7.16 14.75 -8.34
C ILE A 112 -6.79 13.82 -7.18
N SER A 113 -5.63 14.06 -6.55
CA SER A 113 -5.20 13.25 -5.42
C SER A 113 -6.11 13.46 -4.22
N HIS A 114 -6.53 12.37 -3.59
CA HIS A 114 -7.42 12.43 -2.43
C HIS A 114 -6.80 13.20 -1.26
N THR A 115 -7.67 13.83 -0.45
CA THR A 115 -7.29 14.63 0.71
C THR A 115 -7.80 14.05 2.02
N ARG A 116 -8.14 12.76 2.03
CA ARG A 116 -8.60 12.05 3.22
C ARG A 116 -7.52 12.08 4.30
N LYS A 117 -7.90 12.35 5.54
CA LYS A 117 -7.01 12.25 6.70
C LYS A 117 -6.86 10.80 7.14
N CYS A 118 -5.65 10.46 7.52
CA CYS A 118 -5.33 9.14 8.05
C CYS A 118 -6.09 8.84 9.34
N THR A 119 -6.64 7.64 9.41
CA THR A 119 -7.38 7.13 10.56
C THR A 119 -6.83 5.81 11.09
N HIS A 120 -5.59 5.43 10.70
CA HIS A 120 -5.01 4.14 11.12
C HIS A 120 -4.74 4.06 12.63
N ILE A 121 -4.66 5.20 13.31
CA ILE A 121 -4.64 5.31 14.77
C ILE A 121 -5.80 6.18 15.20
N LYS A 122 -6.50 5.75 16.24
CA LYS A 122 -7.57 6.50 16.87
C LYS A 122 -7.36 6.59 18.37
N LYS A 123 -7.77 7.73 18.94
CA LYS A 123 -7.80 7.95 20.37
C LYS A 123 -9.12 7.43 20.95
N PHE A 124 -9.01 6.68 22.02
CA PHE A 124 -10.14 6.17 22.79
C PHE A 124 -10.04 6.61 24.24
N TYR A 125 -11.18 6.80 24.87
CA TYR A 125 -11.29 6.97 26.31
C TYR A 125 -11.54 5.59 26.91
N ILE A 126 -10.72 5.18 27.86
CA ILE A 126 -10.79 3.86 28.51
C ILE A 126 -10.70 4.02 30.04
N ASN A 127 -11.23 3.05 30.78
CA ASN A 127 -11.02 3.03 32.24
C ASN A 127 -9.56 2.67 32.55
N TYR A 128 -9.13 2.91 33.80
CA TYR A 128 -7.74 2.65 34.20
C TYR A 128 -7.35 1.17 34.12
N SER A 129 -8.32 0.25 34.31
CA SER A 129 -8.09 -1.20 34.17
C SER A 129 -8.04 -1.70 32.72
N GLU A 130 -8.24 -0.80 31.73
CA GLU A 130 -8.24 -1.11 30.30
C GLU A 130 -9.24 -2.21 29.88
N SER A 131 -10.34 -2.36 30.63
CA SER A 131 -11.38 -3.35 30.39
C SER A 131 -12.61 -2.79 29.67
N MET A 132 -12.73 -1.45 29.58
CA MET A 132 -13.92 -0.78 29.06
C MET A 132 -13.53 0.51 28.33
N SER A 133 -14.21 0.77 27.21
CA SER A 133 -14.10 2.02 26.47
C SER A 133 -15.35 2.89 26.57
N TYR A 134 -15.18 4.18 26.37
CA TYR A 134 -16.25 5.17 26.47
C TYR A 134 -16.34 6.00 25.18
N CYS A 135 -17.56 6.42 24.83
CA CYS A 135 -17.77 7.49 23.87
C CYS A 135 -18.09 8.81 24.58
N THR A 136 -18.19 9.89 23.84
CA THR A 136 -18.50 11.23 24.39
C THR A 136 -19.82 11.31 25.16
N GLN A 137 -20.76 10.39 24.93
CA GLN A 137 -22.06 10.36 25.61
C GLN A 137 -22.02 9.60 26.94
N CYS A 138 -21.12 8.64 27.09
CA CYS A 138 -21.03 7.85 28.32
C CYS A 138 -19.68 8.07 29.04
N LEU A 139 -18.93 9.10 28.66
CA LEU A 139 -17.68 9.44 29.31
C LEU A 139 -17.97 9.92 30.73
N PRO A 140 -17.42 9.27 31.77
CA PRO A 140 -17.61 9.71 33.14
C PRO A 140 -16.85 11.04 33.39
N ILE A 141 -17.24 11.76 34.45
CA ILE A 141 -16.56 13.00 34.86
C ILE A 141 -15.10 12.77 35.27
N GLY A 142 -14.75 11.54 35.63
CA GLY A 142 -13.38 11.12 35.99
C GLY A 142 -13.26 9.61 35.94
N GLY A 143 -12.06 9.07 36.25
CA GLY A 143 -11.82 7.64 36.27
C GLY A 143 -11.55 7.02 34.89
N TYR A 144 -11.11 7.84 33.93
CA TYR A 144 -10.70 7.39 32.59
C TYR A 144 -9.31 7.94 32.22
N LYS A 145 -8.73 7.33 31.21
CA LYS A 145 -7.52 7.81 30.54
C LYS A 145 -7.71 7.76 29.02
N GLU A 146 -6.92 8.56 28.32
CA GLU A 146 -6.83 8.54 26.86
C GLU A 146 -5.79 7.52 26.43
N LYS A 147 -6.07 6.73 25.42
CA LYS A 147 -5.12 5.79 24.82
C LYS A 147 -5.32 5.70 23.32
N LEU A 148 -4.22 5.58 22.60
CA LEU A 148 -4.20 5.41 21.16
C LEU A 148 -4.22 3.93 20.81
N TYR A 149 -5.08 3.55 19.88
CA TYR A 149 -5.19 2.18 19.36
C TYR A 149 -5.09 2.18 17.83
N SER A 150 -4.54 1.12 17.29
CA SER A 150 -4.60 0.85 15.86
C SER A 150 -6.05 0.62 15.45
N ASN A 151 -6.48 1.34 14.42
CA ASN A 151 -7.84 1.26 13.87
C ASN A 151 -7.82 0.35 12.64
N PHE A 152 -7.73 -0.93 12.86
CA PHE A 152 -7.74 -1.93 11.80
C PHE A 152 -9.12 -2.05 11.13
N ALA A 153 -9.13 -2.34 9.84
CA ALA A 153 -10.33 -2.72 9.13
C ALA A 153 -10.87 -4.07 9.67
N PRO A 154 -12.20 -4.30 9.68
CA PRO A 154 -12.78 -5.54 10.18
C PRO A 154 -12.22 -6.80 9.53
N GLU A 155 -11.92 -6.74 8.23
CA GLU A 155 -11.34 -7.84 7.46
C GLU A 155 -9.95 -8.22 7.98
N LEU A 156 -9.14 -7.21 8.34
CA LEU A 156 -7.81 -7.42 8.90
C LEU A 156 -7.89 -7.98 10.34
N ILE A 157 -8.85 -7.51 11.12
CA ILE A 157 -9.13 -8.06 12.46
C ILE A 157 -9.48 -9.55 12.35
N SER A 158 -10.41 -9.91 11.47
CA SER A 158 -10.80 -11.30 11.20
C SER A 158 -9.63 -12.16 10.78
N PHE A 159 -8.77 -11.64 9.92
CA PHE A 159 -7.54 -12.33 9.49
C PHE A 159 -6.58 -12.56 10.67
N TYR A 160 -6.35 -11.55 11.51
CA TYR A 160 -5.48 -11.68 12.69
C TYR A 160 -6.01 -12.72 13.67
N GLU A 161 -7.32 -12.73 13.92
CA GLU A 161 -7.96 -13.71 14.80
C GLU A 161 -7.85 -15.13 14.23
N GLN A 162 -8.11 -15.31 12.95
CA GLN A 162 -7.99 -16.61 12.27
C GLN A 162 -6.53 -17.14 12.28
N LYS A 163 -5.56 -16.24 12.16
CA LYS A 163 -4.12 -16.59 12.13
C LYS A 163 -3.47 -16.57 13.51
N HIS A 164 -4.22 -16.31 14.57
CA HIS A 164 -3.72 -16.16 15.94
C HIS A 164 -2.60 -15.13 16.07
N ILE A 165 -2.67 -14.04 15.25
CA ILE A 165 -1.73 -12.94 15.32
C ILE A 165 -2.15 -12.03 16.48
N LEU A 166 -1.23 -11.77 17.40
CA LEU A 166 -1.48 -10.89 18.52
C LEU A 166 -1.55 -9.43 18.06
N TYR A 167 -2.59 -8.73 18.50
CA TYR A 167 -2.77 -7.29 18.35
C TYR A 167 -3.44 -6.70 19.56
N GLU A 168 -3.26 -5.40 19.77
CA GLU A 168 -3.90 -4.71 20.89
C GLU A 168 -5.37 -4.45 20.57
N LYS A 169 -6.27 -5.13 21.30
CA LYS A 169 -7.71 -5.00 21.12
C LYS A 169 -8.23 -3.75 21.82
N ILE A 170 -9.09 -3.01 21.14
CA ILE A 170 -9.86 -1.93 21.76
C ILE A 170 -10.80 -2.55 22.78
N PRO A 171 -10.82 -2.09 24.04
CA PRO A 171 -11.74 -2.60 25.06
C PRO A 171 -13.21 -2.47 24.64
N ALA A 172 -14.02 -3.41 25.08
CA ALA A 172 -15.47 -3.38 24.84
C ALA A 172 -16.06 -2.03 25.27
N HIS A 173 -17.05 -1.56 24.52
CA HIS A 173 -17.74 -0.32 24.88
C HIS A 173 -18.55 -0.49 26.15
N ASN A 174 -18.68 0.59 26.93
CA ASN A 174 -19.47 0.63 28.13
C ASN A 174 -20.90 0.06 27.90
N PRO A 175 -21.28 -1.07 28.50
CA PRO A 175 -22.55 -1.72 28.24
C PRO A 175 -23.76 -0.90 28.75
N THR A 176 -23.54 0.05 29.65
CA THR A 176 -24.62 0.93 30.17
C THR A 176 -24.83 2.16 29.30
N CYS A 177 -24.08 2.31 28.20
CA CYS A 177 -24.22 3.43 27.29
C CYS A 177 -25.55 3.34 26.54
N THR A 178 -26.38 4.36 26.72
CA THR A 178 -27.71 4.47 26.07
C THR A 178 -27.64 5.01 24.63
N ARG A 179 -26.45 5.12 24.04
CA ARG A 179 -26.29 5.58 22.65
C ARG A 179 -26.96 4.58 21.71
N VAL A 180 -28.10 4.94 21.20
CA VAL A 180 -28.73 4.24 20.09
C VAL A 180 -28.06 4.69 18.83
N PHE A 181 -27.37 3.80 18.13
CA PHE A 181 -26.98 4.05 16.74
C PHE A 181 -28.27 4.00 15.93
N LYS A 182 -28.85 5.17 15.65
CA LYS A 182 -29.91 5.24 14.64
C LYS A 182 -29.31 4.78 13.34
N ALA A 183 -29.84 3.68 12.78
CA ALA A 183 -29.56 3.32 11.40
C ALA A 183 -29.93 4.53 10.56
N THR A 184 -28.96 5.07 9.81
CA THR A 184 -29.25 6.07 8.80
C THR A 184 -30.02 5.36 7.69
N ASP A 185 -30.98 6.02 7.05
CA ASP A 185 -31.78 5.45 5.94
C ASP A 185 -30.91 4.90 4.79
N ASN A 186 -29.63 5.22 4.79
CA ASN A 186 -28.61 4.76 3.84
C ASN A 186 -27.67 3.67 4.40
N ALA A 187 -28.01 3.04 5.55
CA ALA A 187 -27.21 1.93 6.05
C ALA A 187 -27.29 0.75 5.06
N PRO A 188 -26.16 0.15 4.64
CA PRO A 188 -26.20 -0.99 3.75
C PRO A 188 -26.93 -2.14 4.42
N ILE A 189 -27.95 -2.69 3.74
CA ILE A 189 -28.68 -3.86 4.18
C ILE A 189 -28.03 -5.07 3.51
N ILE A 190 -27.56 -6.03 4.33
CA ILE A 190 -27.09 -7.30 3.81
C ILE A 190 -28.32 -8.12 3.41
N THR A 191 -28.53 -8.25 2.11
CA THR A 191 -29.65 -9.01 1.56
C THR A 191 -29.31 -10.47 1.26
N ASN A 192 -28.02 -10.83 1.28
CA ASN A 192 -27.53 -12.19 1.06
C ASN A 192 -26.16 -12.40 1.75
N PRO A 193 -25.93 -13.49 2.50
CA PRO A 193 -26.86 -14.60 2.71
C PRO A 193 -28.03 -14.22 3.65
N ASN A 194 -29.21 -14.76 3.34
CA ASN A 194 -30.35 -14.71 4.24
C ASN A 194 -30.03 -15.49 5.52
N ASN A 195 -30.46 -14.98 6.68
CA ASN A 195 -30.37 -15.73 7.92
C ASN A 195 -31.07 -17.10 7.75
N GLY A 196 -30.27 -18.19 7.77
CA GLY A 196 -30.78 -19.57 7.61
C GLY A 196 -30.40 -20.28 6.31
N SER A 197 -29.57 -19.68 5.45
CA SER A 197 -28.93 -20.45 4.37
C SER A 197 -27.70 -21.18 4.93
N GLU A 198 -27.78 -22.52 5.02
CA GLU A 198 -26.67 -23.43 5.24
C GLU A 198 -25.71 -23.42 4.04
#